data_14cc2e31319fe1bf3525b55c26054e2d
#
_entry.id   14cc2e31319fe1bf3525b55c26054e2d
#
_cell.length_a   1.000
_cell.length_b   1.000
_cell.length_c   1.000
_cell.angle_alpha   90.00
_cell.angle_beta   90.00
_cell.angle_gamma   90.00
#
_symmetry.space_group_name_H-M   'P 1'
#
loop_
_entity.id
_entity.type
_entity.pdbx_description
1 polymer ?
#
loop_
_entity_poly.entity_id
_entity_poly.type
_entity_poly.pdbx_seq_one_letter_code
_entity_poly.pdbx_strand_id
1 'polypeptide(L)'
;LEQLDDSDINAMLAVNISAPMCLTKLLLPLLKQADSAMVVNVGSTYGSIGYPGYASYCATKFALRGFSEALRRELADTRVSVLYVAPRATRTSMNSAAAQALNDALKANVDDPQTVASAVIHAIAGDRRDLYLGWPERFFVRLNNLLPHLVDRGLRKQLPLIRRLSEKPDNESPKP
;
A
#
# COMPACT_ATOMS: atom_id res chain seq x y z
N LEU A 1 10.53 -10.25 -9.05
CA LEU A 1 11.65 -9.48 -8.52
C LEU A 1 12.83 -9.48 -9.50
N GLU A 2 13.19 -10.60 -10.05
CA GLU A 2 14.31 -10.79 -10.98
C GLU A 2 14.26 -9.90 -12.24
N GLN A 3 13.07 -9.40 -12.59
CA GLN A 3 12.85 -8.56 -13.78
C GLN A 3 12.81 -7.04 -13.45
N LEU A 4 13.00 -6.67 -12.20
CA LEU A 4 13.06 -5.27 -11.78
C LEU A 4 14.49 -4.76 -11.85
N ASP A 5 14.69 -3.62 -12.46
CA ASP A 5 15.96 -2.91 -12.43
C ASP A 5 16.20 -2.28 -11.07
N ASP A 6 17.46 -2.16 -10.67
CA ASP A 6 17.85 -1.51 -9.41
C ASP A 6 17.35 -0.05 -9.34
N SER A 7 17.28 0.63 -10.49
CA SER A 7 16.73 1.98 -10.60
C SER A 7 15.25 2.03 -10.24
N ASP A 8 14.46 1.04 -10.65
CA ASP A 8 13.02 0.95 -10.32
C ASP A 8 12.82 0.72 -8.81
N ILE A 9 13.65 -0.16 -8.23
CA ILE A 9 13.64 -0.41 -6.78
C ILE A 9 13.98 0.87 -6.03
N ASN A 10 15.04 1.57 -6.42
CA ASN A 10 15.49 2.81 -5.80
C ASN A 10 14.42 3.93 -5.92
N ALA A 11 13.81 4.09 -7.10
CA ALA A 11 12.73 5.05 -7.29
C ALA A 11 11.53 4.75 -6.40
N MET A 12 11.14 3.48 -6.28
CA MET A 12 10.05 3.05 -5.41
C MET A 12 10.35 3.32 -3.92
N LEU A 13 11.57 3.05 -3.46
CA LEU A 13 12.02 3.36 -2.10
C LEU A 13 12.02 4.88 -1.85
N ALA A 14 12.53 5.66 -2.80
CA ALA A 14 12.58 7.11 -2.68
C ALA A 14 11.18 7.71 -2.54
N VAL A 15 10.23 7.31 -3.41
CA VAL A 15 8.87 7.88 -3.42
C VAL A 15 8.01 7.37 -2.27
N ASN A 16 8.06 6.06 -1.97
CA ASN A 16 7.14 5.45 -1.01
C ASN A 16 7.62 5.49 0.44
N ILE A 17 8.92 5.67 0.68
CA ILE A 17 9.52 5.64 2.02
C ILE A 17 10.25 6.95 2.32
N SER A 18 11.31 7.28 1.56
CA SER A 18 12.17 8.41 1.90
C SER A 18 11.42 9.74 1.83
N ALA A 19 10.64 9.97 0.77
CA ALA A 19 9.90 11.21 0.61
C ALA A 19 8.86 11.45 1.73
N PRO A 20 7.96 10.50 2.09
CA PRO A 20 7.04 10.69 3.21
C PRO A 20 7.75 10.94 4.54
N MET A 21 8.83 10.23 4.84
CA MET A 21 9.60 10.41 6.08
C MET A 21 10.26 11.78 6.12
N CYS A 22 10.95 12.19 5.04
CA CYS A 22 11.61 13.50 4.95
C CYS A 22 10.61 14.65 5.01
N LEU A 23 9.49 14.55 4.28
CA LEU A 23 8.43 15.55 4.30
C LEU A 23 7.82 15.69 5.70
N THR A 24 7.50 14.57 6.34
CA THR A 24 6.98 14.56 7.70
C THR A 24 7.97 15.22 8.67
N LYS A 25 9.25 14.83 8.61
CA LYS A 25 10.32 15.43 9.43
C LYS A 25 10.39 16.94 9.28
N LEU A 26 10.31 17.44 8.05
CA LEU A 26 10.39 18.89 7.76
C LEU A 26 9.16 19.64 8.25
N LEU A 27 7.96 19.07 8.14
CA LEU A 27 6.71 19.71 8.54
C LEU A 27 6.39 19.55 10.03
N LEU A 28 6.97 18.59 10.71
CA LEU A 28 6.63 18.25 12.08
C LEU A 28 6.72 19.43 13.07
N PRO A 29 7.74 20.33 13.01
CA PRO A 29 7.80 21.51 13.87
C PRO A 29 6.60 22.44 13.68
N LEU A 30 6.13 22.63 12.45
CA LEU A 30 4.96 23.44 12.11
C LEU A 30 3.66 22.75 12.59
N LEU A 31 3.53 21.44 12.35
CA LEU A 31 2.37 20.67 12.77
C LEU A 31 2.18 20.69 14.29
N LYS A 32 3.27 20.66 15.05
CA LYS A 32 3.22 20.73 16.53
C LYS A 32 2.76 22.09 17.07
N GLN A 33 2.82 23.16 16.28
CA GLN A 33 2.37 24.49 16.67
C GLN A 33 0.88 24.70 16.42
N ALA A 34 0.25 23.87 15.58
CA ALA A 34 -1.17 23.95 15.29
C ALA A 34 -2.02 23.47 16.46
N ASP A 35 -3.25 24.00 16.57
CA ASP A 35 -4.22 23.57 17.57
C ASP A 35 -4.68 22.13 17.39
N SER A 36 -4.69 21.66 16.15
CA SER A 36 -4.91 20.27 15.74
C SER A 36 -4.22 20.02 14.42
N ALA A 37 -3.52 18.90 14.28
CA ALA A 37 -2.89 18.50 13.06
C ALA A 37 -2.92 16.98 12.85
N MET A 38 -2.90 16.54 11.60
CA MET A 38 -2.88 15.13 11.28
C MET A 38 -1.90 14.83 10.13
N VAL A 39 -1.09 13.80 10.30
CA VAL A 39 -0.30 13.20 9.24
C VAL A 39 -1.11 12.03 8.67
N VAL A 40 -1.43 12.09 7.38
CA VAL A 40 -2.16 11.01 6.69
C VAL A 40 -1.22 10.28 5.74
N ASN A 41 -0.89 9.05 6.05
CA ASN A 41 -0.05 8.19 5.22
C ASN A 41 -0.91 7.21 4.42
N VAL A 42 -0.89 7.35 3.08
CA VAL A 42 -1.63 6.46 2.18
C VAL A 42 -0.75 5.26 1.83
N GLY A 43 -1.02 4.18 2.52
CA GLY A 43 -0.38 2.88 2.34
C GLY A 43 -1.10 1.99 1.31
N SER A 44 -1.30 0.74 1.66
CA SER A 44 -2.03 -0.29 0.89
C SER A 44 -2.36 -1.46 1.80
N THR A 45 -3.33 -2.31 1.43
CA THR A 45 -3.49 -3.65 2.01
C THR A 45 -2.21 -4.49 1.86
N TYR A 46 -1.40 -4.24 0.82
CA TYR A 46 -0.08 -4.84 0.62
C TYR A 46 1.00 -4.32 1.59
N GLY A 47 0.69 -3.35 2.44
CA GLY A 47 1.47 -2.99 3.62
C GLY A 47 1.18 -3.88 4.84
N SER A 48 0.32 -4.90 4.71
CA SER A 48 -0.04 -5.83 5.77
C SER A 48 -0.07 -7.29 5.31
N ILE A 49 -0.08 -7.54 4.00
CA ILE A 49 -0.03 -8.85 3.37
C ILE A 49 1.01 -8.81 2.26
N GLY A 50 2.04 -9.68 2.33
CA GLY A 50 2.98 -9.88 1.23
C GLY A 50 2.29 -10.57 0.07
N TYR A 51 2.38 -10.00 -1.13
CA TYR A 51 1.71 -10.54 -2.31
C TYR A 51 2.74 -10.93 -3.39
N PRO A 52 2.65 -12.14 -3.97
CA PRO A 52 3.56 -12.58 -5.03
C PRO A 52 3.49 -11.63 -6.23
N GLY A 53 4.65 -11.37 -6.86
CA GLY A 53 4.77 -10.39 -7.95
C GLY A 53 4.98 -8.94 -7.48
N TYR A 54 4.71 -8.62 -6.22
CA TYR A 54 4.78 -7.26 -5.66
C TYR A 54 5.77 -7.14 -4.50
N ALA A 55 6.81 -7.97 -4.43
CA ALA A 55 7.72 -8.04 -3.27
C ALA A 55 8.30 -6.68 -2.87
N SER A 56 8.89 -5.93 -3.83
CA SER A 56 9.47 -4.60 -3.57
C SER A 56 8.41 -3.59 -3.15
N TYR A 57 7.25 -3.58 -3.83
CA TYR A 57 6.14 -2.72 -3.46
C TYR A 57 5.61 -3.04 -2.06
N CYS A 58 5.38 -4.31 -1.74
CA CYS A 58 4.98 -4.73 -0.39
C CYS A 58 5.98 -4.23 0.65
N ALA A 59 7.29 -4.41 0.42
CA ALA A 59 8.32 -3.94 1.34
C ALA A 59 8.18 -2.45 1.64
N THR A 60 7.96 -1.60 0.61
CA THR A 60 7.78 -0.16 0.81
C THR A 60 6.50 0.16 1.59
N LYS A 61 5.41 -0.54 1.34
CA LYS A 61 4.13 -0.28 2.01
C LYS A 61 4.11 -0.82 3.45
N PHE A 62 4.82 -1.92 3.74
CA PHE A 62 5.08 -2.36 5.12
C PHE A 62 5.94 -1.35 5.88
N ALA A 63 6.99 -0.80 5.25
CA ALA A 63 7.82 0.23 5.85
C ALA A 63 7.01 1.49 6.20
N LEU A 64 6.16 1.97 5.29
CA LEU A 64 5.29 3.14 5.54
C LEU A 64 4.29 2.88 6.67
N ARG A 65 3.77 1.65 6.78
CA ARG A 65 2.90 1.25 7.91
C ARG A 65 3.67 1.30 9.22
N GLY A 66 4.84 0.66 9.27
CA GLY A 66 5.69 0.66 10.46
C GLY A 66 6.11 2.06 10.89
N PHE A 67 6.48 2.92 9.93
CA PHE A 67 6.75 4.34 10.16
C PHE A 67 5.54 5.06 10.77
N SER A 68 4.34 4.89 10.21
CA SER A 68 3.12 5.52 10.72
C SER A 68 2.80 5.08 12.15
N GLU A 69 3.00 3.80 12.46
CA GLU A 69 2.77 3.24 13.79
C GLU A 69 3.78 3.77 14.82
N ALA A 70 5.06 3.82 14.47
CA ALA A 70 6.11 4.36 15.32
C ALA A 70 5.92 5.87 15.56
N LEU A 71 5.70 6.63 14.49
CA LEU A 71 5.47 8.07 14.57
C LEU A 71 4.27 8.43 15.45
N ARG A 72 3.18 7.67 15.38
CA ARG A 72 2.01 7.85 16.25
C ARG A 72 2.35 7.71 17.72
N ARG A 73 3.24 6.76 18.05
CA ARG A 73 3.71 6.54 19.44
C ARG A 73 4.62 7.66 19.90
N GLU A 74 5.50 8.16 19.02
CA GLU A 74 6.39 9.30 19.31
C GLU A 74 5.63 10.61 19.52
N LEU A 75 4.45 10.77 18.90
CA LEU A 75 3.63 11.99 18.98
C LEU A 75 2.48 11.90 19.98
N ALA A 76 2.44 10.83 20.80
CA ALA A 76 1.31 10.54 21.68
C ALA A 76 1.04 11.63 22.74
N ASP A 77 2.03 12.45 23.07
CA ASP A 77 1.96 13.57 24.00
C ASP A 77 1.77 14.94 23.30
N THR A 78 1.49 14.93 22.01
CA THR A 78 1.29 16.14 21.18
C THR A 78 -0.14 16.22 20.65
N ARG A 79 -0.46 17.33 19.97
CA ARG A 79 -1.74 17.53 19.26
C ARG A 79 -1.69 17.05 17.79
N VAL A 80 -0.67 16.30 17.40
CA VAL A 80 -0.51 15.77 16.05
C VAL A 80 -0.94 14.30 16.05
N SER A 81 -2.02 13.98 15.35
CA SER A 81 -2.46 12.61 15.15
C SER A 81 -1.86 12.02 13.85
N VAL A 82 -1.85 10.68 13.74
CA VAL A 82 -1.33 9.97 12.57
C VAL A 82 -2.35 8.94 12.11
N LEU A 83 -2.87 9.12 10.89
CA LEU A 83 -3.77 8.19 10.22
C LEU A 83 -2.99 7.37 9.17
N TYR A 84 -3.04 6.05 9.29
CA TYR A 84 -2.60 5.14 8.23
C TYR A 84 -3.81 4.65 7.42
N VAL A 85 -3.79 4.89 6.11
CA VAL A 85 -4.85 4.46 5.18
C VAL A 85 -4.35 3.28 4.36
N ALA A 86 -5.09 2.19 4.34
CA ALA A 86 -4.78 0.98 3.57
C ALA A 86 -5.90 0.69 2.55
N PRO A 87 -5.90 1.33 1.37
CA PRO A 87 -6.80 0.99 0.31
C PRO A 87 -6.45 -0.38 -0.27
N ARG A 88 -7.47 -1.06 -0.82
CA ARG A 88 -7.28 -2.16 -1.74
C ARG A 88 -7.12 -1.64 -3.17
N ALA A 89 -7.19 -2.52 -4.17
CA ALA A 89 -7.14 -2.09 -5.56
C ALA A 89 -8.16 -0.95 -5.81
N THR A 90 -7.69 0.15 -6.37
CA THR A 90 -8.51 1.33 -6.68
C THR A 90 -8.34 1.64 -8.16
N ARG A 91 -9.43 1.98 -8.84
CA ARG A 91 -9.43 2.26 -10.28
C ARG A 91 -8.79 3.62 -10.54
N THR A 92 -7.53 3.62 -10.96
CA THR A 92 -6.79 4.85 -11.28
C THR A 92 -6.01 4.69 -12.57
N SER A 93 -5.64 5.80 -13.19
CA SER A 93 -4.75 5.82 -14.38
C SER A 93 -3.32 5.33 -14.07
N MET A 94 -2.96 5.20 -12.80
CA MET A 94 -1.65 4.68 -12.39
C MET A 94 -1.56 3.14 -12.46
N ASN A 95 -2.68 2.44 -12.64
CA ASN A 95 -2.68 0.99 -12.72
C ASN A 95 -2.08 0.55 -14.06
N SER A 96 -1.02 -0.26 -14.02
CA SER A 96 -0.46 -0.86 -15.24
C SER A 96 -1.46 -1.85 -15.86
N ALA A 97 -1.32 -2.10 -17.17
CA ALA A 97 -2.14 -3.10 -17.86
C ALA A 97 -2.02 -4.49 -17.22
N ALA A 98 -0.84 -4.87 -16.76
CA ALA A 98 -0.60 -6.13 -16.05
C ALA A 98 -1.35 -6.18 -14.71
N ALA A 99 -1.35 -5.07 -13.94
CA ALA A 99 -2.11 -5.00 -12.69
C ALA A 99 -3.62 -5.07 -12.93
N GLN A 100 -4.12 -4.45 -13.99
CA GLN A 100 -5.54 -4.53 -14.38
C GLN A 100 -5.90 -5.97 -14.78
N ALA A 101 -5.12 -6.60 -15.67
CA ALA A 101 -5.34 -7.97 -16.09
C ALA A 101 -5.32 -8.96 -14.91
N LEU A 102 -4.43 -8.75 -13.93
CA LEU A 102 -4.37 -9.56 -12.73
C LEU A 102 -5.63 -9.38 -11.86
N ASN A 103 -6.08 -8.15 -11.65
CA ASN A 103 -7.31 -7.86 -10.89
C ASN A 103 -8.53 -8.52 -11.54
N ASP A 104 -8.64 -8.44 -12.87
CA ASP A 104 -9.74 -9.03 -13.64
C ASP A 104 -9.71 -10.56 -13.55
N ALA A 105 -8.54 -11.17 -13.74
CA ALA A 105 -8.37 -12.63 -13.69
C ALA A 105 -8.65 -13.21 -12.30
N LEU A 106 -8.34 -12.46 -11.23
CA LEU A 106 -8.61 -12.82 -9.85
C LEU A 106 -9.99 -12.40 -9.36
N LYS A 107 -10.77 -11.71 -10.21
CA LYS A 107 -12.06 -11.10 -9.83
C LYS A 107 -11.93 -10.25 -8.56
N ALA A 108 -10.82 -9.50 -8.46
CA ALA A 108 -10.54 -8.67 -7.32
C ALA A 108 -11.56 -7.52 -7.22
N ASN A 109 -11.93 -7.19 -5.99
CA ASN A 109 -12.75 -6.00 -5.76
C ASN A 109 -11.90 -4.74 -6.01
N VAL A 110 -12.32 -3.91 -6.96
CA VAL A 110 -11.67 -2.65 -7.30
C VAL A 110 -12.58 -1.50 -6.89
N ASP A 111 -12.09 -0.67 -5.97
CA ASP A 111 -12.87 0.47 -5.47
C ASP A 111 -12.83 1.66 -6.45
N ASP A 112 -13.91 2.44 -6.43
CA ASP A 112 -13.94 3.74 -7.09
C ASP A 112 -13.13 4.77 -6.27
N PRO A 113 -12.30 5.64 -6.92
CA PRO A 113 -11.51 6.65 -6.23
C PRO A 113 -12.32 7.58 -5.34
N GLN A 114 -13.54 7.94 -5.74
CA GLN A 114 -14.42 8.81 -4.95
C GLN A 114 -14.86 8.14 -3.65
N THR A 115 -15.15 6.84 -3.70
CA THR A 115 -15.48 6.04 -2.51
C THR A 115 -14.31 6.01 -1.53
N VAL A 116 -13.10 5.80 -2.05
CA VAL A 116 -11.87 5.82 -1.23
C VAL A 116 -11.65 7.20 -0.62
N ALA A 117 -11.74 8.27 -1.42
CA ALA A 117 -11.57 9.64 -0.94
C ALA A 117 -12.59 10.01 0.15
N SER A 118 -13.86 9.67 -0.05
CA SER A 118 -14.92 9.91 0.95
C SER A 118 -14.63 9.19 2.26
N ALA A 119 -14.18 7.94 2.19
CA ALA A 119 -13.82 7.17 3.39
C ALA A 119 -12.62 7.78 4.14
N VAL A 120 -11.62 8.31 3.40
CA VAL A 120 -10.47 9.01 3.99
C VAL A 120 -10.93 10.29 4.70
N ILE A 121 -11.78 11.12 4.07
CA ILE A 121 -12.31 12.34 4.68
C ILE A 121 -13.06 12.03 5.97
N HIS A 122 -13.91 11.01 5.99
CA HIS A 122 -14.61 10.58 7.20
C HIS A 122 -13.65 10.06 8.29
N ALA A 123 -12.56 9.39 7.89
CA ALA A 123 -11.56 8.92 8.84
C ALA A 123 -10.76 10.08 9.47
N ILE A 124 -10.44 11.12 8.68
CA ILE A 124 -9.81 12.35 9.15
C ILE A 124 -10.74 13.06 10.14
N ALA A 125 -12.01 13.28 9.75
CA ALA A 125 -12.99 13.96 10.60
C ALA A 125 -13.27 13.20 11.91
N GLY A 126 -13.15 11.87 11.89
CA GLY A 126 -13.33 11.01 13.07
C GLY A 126 -12.06 10.73 13.87
N ASP A 127 -10.96 11.41 13.59
CA ASP A 127 -9.62 11.21 14.20
C ASP A 127 -9.22 9.73 14.31
N ARG A 128 -9.41 8.98 13.23
CA ARG A 128 -9.08 7.56 13.20
C ARG A 128 -7.58 7.35 13.09
N ARG A 129 -7.10 6.27 13.70
CA ARG A 129 -5.70 5.85 13.65
C ARG A 129 -5.36 5.02 12.42
N ASP A 130 -6.29 4.16 12.01
CA ASP A 130 -6.13 3.24 10.90
C ASP A 130 -7.42 3.14 10.10
N LEU A 131 -7.30 3.15 8.77
CA LEU A 131 -8.40 2.94 7.85
C LEU A 131 -8.02 1.84 6.86
N TYR A 132 -8.53 0.63 7.05
CA TYR A 132 -8.46 -0.45 6.08
C TYR A 132 -9.75 -0.46 5.27
N LEU A 133 -9.63 -0.34 3.94
CA LEU A 133 -10.77 -0.35 3.03
C LEU A 133 -11.02 -1.75 2.49
N GLY A 134 -12.31 -2.06 2.32
CA GLY A 134 -12.77 -3.30 1.74
C GLY A 134 -13.00 -4.43 2.72
N TRP A 135 -13.99 -5.21 2.40
CA TRP A 135 -14.27 -6.55 2.89
C TRP A 135 -14.22 -7.49 1.68
N PRO A 136 -13.46 -8.58 1.65
CA PRO A 136 -12.87 -9.31 2.80
C PRO A 136 -11.41 -8.93 3.16
N GLU A 137 -10.79 -7.92 2.53
CA GLU A 137 -9.36 -7.61 2.71
C GLU A 137 -9.01 -7.32 4.18
N ARG A 138 -9.89 -6.61 4.90
CA ARG A 138 -9.72 -6.36 6.35
C ARG A 138 -9.63 -7.65 7.18
N PHE A 139 -10.40 -8.67 6.79
CA PHE A 139 -10.34 -9.98 7.43
C PHE A 139 -9.03 -10.69 7.12
N PHE A 140 -8.59 -10.69 5.86
CA PHE A 140 -7.34 -11.33 5.45
C PHE A 140 -6.12 -10.69 6.08
N VAL A 141 -6.09 -9.37 6.27
CA VAL A 141 -5.03 -8.68 7.01
C VAL A 141 -4.91 -9.23 8.44
N ARG A 142 -6.04 -9.40 9.15
CA ARG A 142 -6.04 -9.98 10.49
C ARG A 142 -5.63 -11.45 10.48
N LEU A 143 -6.15 -12.20 9.53
CA LEU A 143 -5.80 -13.61 9.35
C LEU A 143 -4.31 -13.79 9.08
N ASN A 144 -3.72 -12.97 8.21
CA ASN A 144 -2.29 -13.01 7.91
C ASN A 144 -1.42 -12.73 9.14
N ASN A 145 -1.85 -11.84 10.03
CA ASN A 145 -1.12 -11.54 11.25
C ASN A 145 -1.17 -12.69 12.28
N LEU A 146 -2.25 -13.46 12.29
CA LEU A 146 -2.45 -14.55 13.26
C LEU A 146 -2.04 -15.93 12.71
N LEU A 147 -2.35 -16.19 11.46
CA LEU A 147 -2.20 -17.50 10.80
C LEU A 147 -1.64 -17.35 9.38
N PRO A 148 -0.40 -16.85 9.23
CA PRO A 148 0.19 -16.56 7.92
C PRO A 148 0.23 -17.76 6.98
N HIS A 149 0.46 -18.97 7.51
CA HIS A 149 0.52 -20.18 6.67
C HIS A 149 -0.79 -20.51 5.93
N LEU A 150 -1.96 -20.05 6.45
CA LEU A 150 -3.22 -20.21 5.72
C LEU A 150 -3.28 -19.30 4.51
N VAL A 151 -2.80 -18.06 4.68
CA VAL A 151 -2.69 -17.08 3.58
C VAL A 151 -1.68 -17.58 2.56
N ASP A 152 -0.51 -18.09 2.98
CA ASP A 152 0.51 -18.67 2.11
C ASP A 152 -0.04 -19.79 1.24
N ARG A 153 -0.83 -20.71 1.84
CA ARG A 153 -1.48 -21.79 1.09
C ARG A 153 -2.47 -21.28 0.04
N GLY A 154 -3.23 -20.23 0.38
CA GLY A 154 -4.15 -19.58 -0.55
C GLY A 154 -3.43 -18.93 -1.72
N LEU A 155 -2.40 -18.14 -1.44
CA LEU A 155 -1.61 -17.42 -2.43
C LEU A 155 -0.79 -18.38 -3.33
N ARG A 156 -0.30 -19.49 -2.77
CA ARG A 156 0.40 -20.53 -3.56
C ARG A 156 -0.44 -21.05 -4.72
N LYS A 157 -1.77 -21.19 -4.54
CA LYS A 157 -2.68 -21.63 -5.62
C LYS A 157 -2.80 -20.60 -6.74
N GLN A 158 -2.60 -19.33 -6.44
CA GLN A 158 -2.68 -18.23 -7.41
C GLN A 158 -1.33 -17.99 -8.12
N LEU A 159 -0.23 -18.52 -7.60
CA LEU A 159 1.13 -18.24 -8.09
C LEU A 159 1.34 -18.54 -9.59
N PRO A 160 0.82 -19.62 -10.19
CA PRO A 160 0.97 -19.86 -11.62
C PRO A 160 0.31 -18.77 -12.48
N LEU A 161 -0.86 -18.31 -12.08
CA LEU A 161 -1.57 -17.23 -12.76
C LEU A 161 -0.83 -15.89 -12.63
N ILE A 162 -0.36 -15.58 -11.41
CA ILE A 162 0.39 -14.36 -11.13
C ILE A 162 1.66 -14.31 -11.96
N ARG A 163 2.44 -15.40 -12.03
CA ARG A 163 3.66 -15.48 -12.85
C ARG A 163 3.36 -15.19 -14.32
N ARG A 164 2.36 -15.89 -14.90
CA ARG A 164 1.98 -15.71 -16.30
C ARG A 164 1.61 -14.27 -16.65
N LEU A 165 0.93 -13.54 -15.73
CA LEU A 165 0.48 -12.17 -15.96
C LEU A 165 1.53 -11.12 -15.59
N SER A 166 2.54 -11.50 -14.79
CA SER A 166 3.66 -10.63 -14.41
C SER A 166 4.84 -10.71 -15.40
N GLU A 167 4.89 -11.74 -16.24
CA GLU A 167 5.87 -11.83 -17.31
C GLU A 167 5.55 -10.72 -18.32
N LYS A 168 6.54 -9.83 -18.58
CA LYS A 168 6.45 -8.88 -19.70
C LYS A 168 6.26 -9.72 -20.96
N PRO A 169 5.31 -9.37 -21.86
CA PRO A 169 5.30 -10.01 -23.16
C PRO A 169 6.71 -9.82 -23.77
N ASP A 170 7.31 -10.93 -24.17
CA ASP A 170 8.60 -10.90 -24.87
C ASP A 170 8.53 -9.80 -25.93
N ASN A 171 9.42 -8.81 -25.83
CA ASN A 171 9.63 -7.86 -26.89
C ASN A 171 9.88 -8.69 -28.17
N GLU A 172 8.89 -8.69 -29.05
CA GLU A 172 9.17 -9.00 -30.45
C GLU A 172 10.28 -8.04 -30.91
N SER A 173 11.51 -8.49 -30.84
CA SER A 173 12.62 -7.81 -31.48
C SER A 173 12.23 -7.63 -32.95
N PRO A 174 12.26 -6.43 -33.51
CA PRO A 174 12.03 -6.28 -34.93
C PRO A 174 13.09 -7.14 -35.62
N LYS A 175 12.63 -8.16 -36.32
CA LYS A 175 13.52 -8.93 -37.23
C LYS A 175 14.09 -7.96 -38.25
N PRO A 176 15.37 -8.11 -38.57
CA PRO A 176 16.10 -7.24 -39.53
C PRO A 176 15.51 -7.30 -40.94
#